data_87396846c172328121c7efbaff4dc356
#
_entry.id   87396846c172328121c7efbaff4dc356
#
_cell.length_a   1.000
_cell.length_b   1.000
_cell.length_c   1.000
_cell.angle_alpha   90.00
_cell.angle_beta   90.00
_cell.angle_gamma   90.00
#
_symmetry.space_group_name_H-M   'P 1'
#
loop_
_entity.id
_entity.type
_entity.pdbx_description
1 polymer ?
#
loop_
_entity_poly.entity_id
_entity_poly.type
_entity_poly.pdbx_seq_one_letter_code
_entity_poly.pdbx_strand_id
1 'polypeptide(L)'
;MSPNAEPNSPSILKRKASSTVGRGKVANLNTNFNFSAWSDEYVTLNLGDSLQHYDNWEQPTVIISDGAYGILGFEGDTSDHIDLPNWYQPHIEAWSKAAIPSTTLWFWNSEIGWAVVHPLLEKYGWRYVNSNIWNKGKGHIAGNVNTQKIRRFPVVTEVCVQYVREVTVNELTLKAWLLQEWKRSGLPLRRANDACGVVDAATRKYFDQGHLWYFPPTEMFERLVNYANEYGSPQGKPYFSLDGNQSLTGQEWSKMRSKFRCPHGFTNVWARPALRGNERVKTISGKALHLNQKPLDLMKLVVEASTDENDVVWEPFGGLFSAALAARKLKRKAFSCEIDPDYFYYGVQRFNQEVHQDSLL
;
A
#
# COMPACT_ATOMS: atom_id res chain seq x y z
N MET A 1 19.95 -71.57 -11.07
CA MET A 1 21.19 -70.96 -11.60
C MET A 1 20.84 -69.49 -11.90
N SER A 2 21.43 -68.60 -11.08
CA SER A 2 21.42 -67.16 -11.22
C SER A 2 22.15 -66.69 -12.50
N PRO A 3 22.11 -65.40 -12.93
CA PRO A 3 22.29 -64.27 -12.00
C PRO A 3 21.48 -62.97 -12.29
N ASN A 4 21.34 -62.23 -11.27
CA ASN A 4 21.27 -60.76 -11.06
C ASN A 4 21.33 -59.84 -12.30
N ALA A 5 20.35 -58.98 -12.42
CA ALA A 5 20.48 -57.69 -13.10
C ALA A 5 20.04 -56.58 -12.12
N GLU A 6 20.98 -55.70 -11.74
CA GLU A 6 20.75 -54.48 -10.96
C GLU A 6 19.99 -53.45 -11.79
N PRO A 7 19.16 -52.57 -11.16
CA PRO A 7 18.49 -51.51 -11.88
C PRO A 7 19.46 -50.29 -12.02
N ASN A 8 19.59 -49.86 -13.28
CA ASN A 8 20.32 -48.65 -13.68
C ASN A 8 19.74 -47.41 -13.02
N SER A 9 20.60 -46.69 -12.28
CA SER A 9 20.36 -45.33 -11.80
C SER A 9 20.20 -44.34 -12.94
N PRO A 10 19.28 -43.39 -12.89
CA PRO A 10 19.18 -42.37 -13.91
C PRO A 10 20.33 -41.37 -13.80
N SER A 11 21.09 -41.23 -14.88
CA SER A 11 22.16 -40.27 -15.04
C SER A 11 21.63 -38.84 -14.90
N ILE A 12 22.16 -38.10 -13.93
CA ILE A 12 21.94 -36.67 -13.74
C ILE A 12 22.55 -35.93 -14.93
N LEU A 13 21.73 -35.53 -15.90
CA LEU A 13 22.10 -34.59 -16.94
C LEU A 13 22.45 -33.25 -16.29
N LYS A 14 23.72 -32.94 -16.15
CA LYS A 14 24.22 -31.60 -15.83
C LYS A 14 23.72 -30.63 -16.92
N ARG A 15 22.71 -29.85 -16.60
CA ARG A 15 22.29 -28.71 -17.42
C ARG A 15 23.43 -27.71 -17.49
N LYS A 16 24.04 -27.55 -18.66
CA LYS A 16 24.87 -26.39 -18.96
C LYS A 16 23.99 -25.14 -18.81
N ALA A 17 24.36 -24.26 -17.92
CA ALA A 17 23.78 -22.93 -17.81
C ALA A 17 23.98 -22.22 -19.14
N SER A 18 22.89 -21.86 -19.82
CA SER A 18 22.95 -21.03 -21.03
C SER A 18 23.24 -19.60 -20.61
N SER A 19 24.26 -19.06 -21.18
CA SER A 19 24.69 -17.66 -21.31
C SER A 19 23.90 -16.64 -20.47
N THR A 20 24.52 -16.22 -19.38
CA THR A 20 24.36 -14.91 -18.75
C THR A 20 24.36 -13.82 -19.79
N VAL A 21 23.21 -13.17 -19.98
CA VAL A 21 23.17 -11.82 -20.52
C VAL A 21 24.01 -10.97 -19.57
N GLY A 22 25.15 -10.51 -20.05
CA GLY A 22 26.10 -9.74 -19.24
C GLY A 22 25.41 -8.53 -18.63
N ARG A 23 25.25 -8.56 -17.33
CA ARG A 23 24.97 -7.37 -16.54
C ARG A 23 26.21 -6.50 -16.63
N GLY A 24 26.12 -5.44 -17.40
CA GLY A 24 27.08 -4.38 -17.25
C GLY A 24 27.00 -3.90 -15.81
N LYS A 25 28.05 -4.16 -15.01
CA LYS A 25 28.27 -3.43 -13.77
C LYS A 25 28.09 -1.96 -14.11
N VAL A 26 27.14 -1.28 -13.51
CA VAL A 26 27.10 0.17 -13.51
C VAL A 26 28.46 0.56 -12.98
N ALA A 27 29.24 1.30 -13.77
CA ALA A 27 30.55 1.75 -13.35
C ALA A 27 30.35 2.47 -12.02
N ASN A 28 31.03 2.00 -10.97
CA ASN A 28 31.06 2.71 -9.68
C ASN A 28 31.44 4.14 -10.00
N LEU A 29 30.45 5.01 -10.03
CA LEU A 29 30.69 6.44 -9.99
C LEU A 29 31.26 6.67 -8.61
N ASN A 30 32.56 6.95 -8.51
CA ASN A 30 33.21 7.47 -7.31
C ASN A 30 32.62 8.85 -6.99
N THR A 31 31.39 8.85 -6.56
CA THR A 31 30.69 10.03 -6.10
C THR A 31 30.68 9.94 -4.59
N ASN A 32 31.63 10.66 -3.97
CA ASN A 32 31.58 10.95 -2.54
C ASN A 32 30.36 11.84 -2.27
N PHE A 33 29.15 11.22 -2.22
CA PHE A 33 27.96 11.92 -1.75
C PHE A 33 27.96 11.94 -0.23
N ASN A 34 28.10 13.13 0.33
CA ASN A 34 28.12 13.36 1.78
C ASN A 34 26.73 13.53 2.39
N PHE A 35 25.64 13.15 1.70
CA PHE A 35 24.31 13.27 2.29
C PHE A 35 23.56 11.94 2.28
N SER A 36 23.05 11.56 3.46
CA SER A 36 22.23 10.36 3.68
C SER A 36 20.72 10.65 3.67
N ALA A 37 20.33 11.91 3.50
CA ALA A 37 18.94 12.34 3.46
C ALA A 37 18.76 13.59 2.59
N TRP A 38 17.56 13.74 2.06
CA TRP A 38 17.10 14.94 1.36
C TRP A 38 15.69 15.28 1.85
N SER A 39 15.35 16.55 1.99
CA SER A 39 14.00 16.95 2.39
C SER A 39 13.60 18.30 1.84
N ASP A 40 12.29 18.48 1.63
CA ASP A 40 11.64 19.77 1.42
C ASP A 40 10.45 19.92 2.41
N GLU A 41 9.52 20.84 2.12
CA GLU A 41 8.34 21.08 2.95
C GLU A 41 7.44 19.85 3.11
N TYR A 42 7.36 18.99 2.08
CA TYR A 42 6.44 17.85 2.04
C TYR A 42 7.13 16.51 2.18
N VAL A 43 8.37 16.37 1.75
CA VAL A 43 8.99 15.05 1.53
C VAL A 43 10.32 14.92 2.27
N THR A 44 10.50 13.77 2.90
CA THR A 44 11.79 13.33 3.46
C THR A 44 12.21 12.03 2.80
N LEU A 45 13.38 12.03 2.17
CA LEU A 45 14.00 10.87 1.53
C LEU A 45 15.24 10.46 2.33
N ASN A 46 15.34 9.20 2.69
CA ASN A 46 16.46 8.64 3.45
C ASN A 46 17.22 7.61 2.60
N LEU A 47 18.54 7.61 2.71
CA LEU A 47 19.39 6.54 2.20
C LEU A 47 19.61 5.51 3.31
N GLY A 48 19.30 4.24 3.05
CA GLY A 48 19.56 3.14 3.96
C GLY A 48 18.42 2.13 4.06
N ASP A 49 18.38 1.41 5.16
CA ASP A 49 17.33 0.46 5.48
C ASP A 49 16.14 1.17 6.14
N SER A 50 14.95 1.03 5.58
CA SER A 50 13.72 1.65 6.09
C SER A 50 13.37 1.19 7.51
N LEU A 51 13.79 0.01 7.95
CA LEU A 51 13.63 -0.45 9.33
C LEU A 51 14.26 0.49 10.37
N GLN A 52 15.30 1.23 9.99
CA GLN A 52 15.98 2.19 10.87
C GLN A 52 15.24 3.53 10.97
N HIS A 53 14.24 3.77 10.13
CA HIS A 53 13.59 5.07 10.00
C HIS A 53 12.13 5.09 10.47
N TYR A 54 11.42 3.97 10.50
CA TYR A 54 9.98 3.92 10.80
C TYR A 54 9.59 4.60 12.12
N ASP A 55 10.38 4.46 13.17
CA ASP A 55 10.08 5.08 14.48
C ASP A 55 10.21 6.63 14.46
N ASN A 56 10.86 7.18 13.44
CA ASN A 56 11.04 8.63 13.25
C ASN A 56 10.05 9.24 12.25
N TRP A 57 9.30 8.42 11.53
CA TRP A 57 8.33 8.89 10.55
C TRP A 57 6.99 9.21 11.22
N GLU A 58 6.30 10.26 10.75
CA GLU A 58 4.93 10.52 11.17
C GLU A 58 4.02 9.34 10.81
N GLN A 59 2.99 9.06 11.64
CA GLN A 59 2.07 7.93 11.42
C GLN A 59 1.41 7.98 10.03
N PRO A 60 1.40 6.87 9.28
CA PRO A 60 0.96 6.89 7.90
C PRO A 60 -0.56 6.84 7.76
N THR A 61 -1.10 7.68 6.86
CA THR A 61 -2.45 7.51 6.31
C THR A 61 -2.43 6.46 5.19
N VAL A 62 -1.33 6.40 4.43
CA VAL A 62 -1.13 5.38 3.41
C VAL A 62 0.30 4.86 3.41
N ILE A 63 0.44 3.56 3.20
CA ILE A 63 1.72 2.89 2.96
C ILE A 63 1.69 2.32 1.55
N ILE A 64 2.69 2.64 0.73
CA ILE A 64 2.86 2.11 -0.63
C ILE A 64 4.13 1.25 -0.63
N SER A 65 3.94 -0.06 -0.60
CA SER A 65 5.01 -1.04 -0.56
C SER A 65 5.27 -1.60 -1.96
N ASP A 66 6.42 -1.30 -2.53
CA ASP A 66 6.94 -1.84 -3.79
C ASP A 66 8.33 -2.47 -3.53
N GLY A 67 8.38 -3.41 -2.57
CA GLY A 67 9.62 -4.01 -2.06
C GLY A 67 10.06 -5.25 -2.83
N ALA A 68 10.54 -6.27 -2.12
CA ALA A 68 11.07 -7.50 -2.69
C ALA A 68 10.00 -8.31 -3.44
N TYR A 69 10.40 -8.88 -4.58
CA TYR A 69 9.56 -9.73 -5.45
C TYR A 69 9.97 -11.21 -5.44
N GLY A 70 11.04 -11.57 -4.72
CA GLY A 70 11.60 -12.92 -4.75
C GLY A 70 12.29 -13.24 -6.07
N ILE A 71 13.01 -12.29 -6.64
CA ILE A 71 13.68 -12.41 -7.95
C ILE A 71 15.18 -12.30 -7.77
N LEU A 72 15.89 -13.42 -7.97
CA LEU A 72 17.34 -13.48 -7.90
C LEU A 72 18.00 -12.38 -8.73
N GLY A 73 18.89 -11.63 -8.10
CA GLY A 73 19.80 -10.69 -8.74
C GLY A 73 19.37 -9.24 -8.69
N PHE A 74 18.39 -8.87 -7.88
CA PHE A 74 18.17 -7.50 -7.45
C PHE A 74 18.77 -7.32 -6.06
N GLU A 75 19.48 -6.23 -5.82
CA GLU A 75 20.02 -5.89 -4.51
C GLU A 75 18.88 -5.65 -3.52
N GLY A 76 18.98 -6.22 -2.32
CA GLY A 76 17.94 -6.14 -1.32
C GLY A 76 16.73 -7.07 -1.53
N ASP A 77 16.63 -7.79 -2.67
CA ASP A 77 15.58 -8.78 -2.90
C ASP A 77 15.98 -10.18 -2.41
N THR A 78 15.02 -11.06 -2.20
CA THR A 78 15.26 -12.47 -1.88
C THR A 78 15.57 -13.27 -3.15
N SER A 79 16.16 -14.46 -2.97
CA SER A 79 16.46 -15.34 -4.11
C SER A 79 15.25 -16.09 -4.65
N ASP A 80 14.19 -16.22 -3.85
CA ASP A 80 12.96 -16.95 -4.17
C ASP A 80 11.76 -16.29 -3.48
N HIS A 81 10.58 -16.45 -4.06
CA HIS A 81 9.33 -15.96 -3.48
C HIS A 81 8.96 -16.65 -2.15
N ILE A 82 9.47 -17.86 -1.90
CA ILE A 82 9.25 -18.61 -0.65
C ILE A 82 9.83 -17.87 0.56
N ASP A 83 10.91 -17.10 0.36
CA ASP A 83 11.57 -16.34 1.42
C ASP A 83 10.90 -14.98 1.71
N LEU A 84 9.99 -14.53 0.86
CA LEU A 84 9.33 -13.23 0.99
C LEU A 84 8.60 -13.02 2.33
N PRO A 85 7.88 -14.00 2.90
CA PRO A 85 7.24 -13.81 4.20
C PRO A 85 8.24 -13.44 5.30
N ASN A 86 9.41 -14.08 5.35
CA ASN A 86 10.46 -13.77 6.32
C ASN A 86 11.07 -12.39 6.08
N TRP A 87 11.27 -12.03 4.81
CA TRP A 87 11.79 -10.72 4.42
C TRP A 87 10.83 -9.58 4.79
N TYR A 88 9.53 -9.77 4.54
CA TYR A 88 8.52 -8.75 4.84
C TYR A 88 8.12 -8.68 6.31
N GLN A 89 8.36 -9.73 7.10
CA GLN A 89 7.88 -9.79 8.49
C GLN A 89 8.27 -8.57 9.32
N PRO A 90 9.55 -8.15 9.43
CA PRO A 90 9.92 -7.00 10.24
C PRO A 90 9.29 -5.70 9.73
N HIS A 91 9.11 -5.54 8.42
CA HIS A 91 8.43 -4.39 7.84
C HIS A 91 6.94 -4.38 8.18
N ILE A 92 6.26 -5.53 8.02
CA ILE A 92 4.83 -5.66 8.33
C ILE A 92 4.57 -5.43 9.82
N GLU A 93 5.46 -5.90 10.70
CA GLU A 93 5.40 -5.61 12.14
C GLU A 93 5.48 -4.11 12.42
N ALA A 94 6.46 -3.42 11.84
CA ALA A 94 6.64 -1.97 11.99
C ALA A 94 5.45 -1.19 11.41
N TRP A 95 4.97 -1.56 10.22
CA TRP A 95 3.78 -0.93 9.62
C TRP A 95 2.54 -1.11 10.48
N SER A 96 2.36 -2.32 11.05
CA SER A 96 1.21 -2.62 11.90
C SER A 96 1.24 -1.85 13.21
N LYS A 97 2.44 -1.62 13.78
CA LYS A 97 2.65 -0.80 14.97
C LYS A 97 2.35 0.68 14.72
N ALA A 98 2.78 1.21 13.57
CA ALA A 98 2.61 2.62 13.21
C ALA A 98 1.23 2.96 12.65
N ALA A 99 0.52 1.97 12.09
CA ALA A 99 -0.76 2.19 11.43
C ALA A 99 -1.85 2.69 12.39
N ILE A 100 -2.57 3.70 11.92
CA ILE A 100 -3.80 4.22 12.56
C ILE A 100 -5.03 3.57 11.91
N PRO A 101 -6.24 3.70 12.49
CA PRO A 101 -7.46 3.13 11.92
C PRO A 101 -7.74 3.49 10.46
N SER A 102 -7.32 4.66 10.03
CA SER A 102 -7.50 5.12 8.66
C SER A 102 -6.41 4.67 7.68
N THR A 103 -5.36 3.98 8.15
CA THR A 103 -4.24 3.58 7.29
C THR A 103 -4.67 2.56 6.23
N THR A 104 -4.31 2.86 4.98
CA THR A 104 -4.43 1.96 3.83
C THR A 104 -3.04 1.48 3.43
N LEU A 105 -2.89 0.18 3.15
CA LEU A 105 -1.69 -0.38 2.55
C LEU A 105 -1.97 -0.74 1.09
N TRP A 106 -1.14 -0.24 0.18
CA TRP A 106 -1.06 -0.66 -1.21
C TRP A 106 0.19 -1.52 -1.40
N PHE A 107 -0.03 -2.82 -1.56
CA PHE A 107 1.03 -3.82 -1.64
C PHE A 107 1.25 -4.24 -3.10
N TRP A 108 2.34 -3.78 -3.70
CA TRP A 108 2.76 -4.14 -5.04
C TRP A 108 3.61 -5.41 -5.01
N ASN A 109 3.29 -6.36 -5.88
CA ASN A 109 4.11 -7.55 -6.07
C ASN A 109 3.72 -8.29 -7.36
N SER A 110 4.38 -9.44 -7.62
CA SER A 110 3.87 -10.47 -8.51
C SER A 110 2.71 -11.21 -7.87
N GLU A 111 1.91 -11.92 -8.68
CA GLU A 111 0.79 -12.71 -8.19
C GLU A 111 1.23 -13.75 -7.13
N ILE A 112 2.35 -14.42 -7.37
CA ILE A 112 2.87 -15.43 -6.44
C ILE A 112 3.51 -14.79 -5.19
N GLY A 113 4.23 -13.68 -5.35
CA GLY A 113 4.81 -12.96 -4.21
C GLY A 113 3.73 -12.44 -3.27
N TRP A 114 2.66 -11.86 -3.81
CA TRP A 114 1.51 -11.49 -3.00
C TRP A 114 0.88 -12.71 -2.31
N ALA A 115 0.65 -13.82 -3.04
CA ALA A 115 -0.02 -15.00 -2.50
C ALA A 115 0.71 -15.58 -1.27
N VAL A 116 2.05 -15.56 -1.25
CA VAL A 116 2.82 -16.08 -0.11
C VAL A 116 2.92 -15.10 1.06
N VAL A 117 2.84 -13.79 0.81
CA VAL A 117 2.90 -12.75 1.87
C VAL A 117 1.50 -12.46 2.47
N HIS A 118 0.43 -12.69 1.73
CA HIS A 118 -0.94 -12.41 2.17
C HIS A 118 -1.30 -12.98 3.54
N PRO A 119 -1.03 -14.26 3.88
CA PRO A 119 -1.36 -14.80 5.21
C PRO A 119 -0.63 -14.08 6.35
N LEU A 120 0.58 -13.57 6.08
CA LEU A 120 1.34 -12.79 7.06
C LEU A 120 0.67 -11.42 7.29
N LEU A 121 0.24 -10.74 6.24
CA LEU A 121 -0.48 -9.47 6.35
C LEU A 121 -1.77 -9.64 7.17
N GLU A 122 -2.55 -10.69 6.91
CA GLU A 122 -3.78 -10.99 7.68
C GLU A 122 -3.47 -11.26 9.16
N LYS A 123 -2.42 -12.05 9.44
CA LYS A 123 -1.95 -12.33 10.82
C LYS A 123 -1.66 -11.05 11.61
N TYR A 124 -1.14 -10.01 10.94
CA TYR A 124 -0.84 -8.71 11.55
C TYR A 124 -2.00 -7.71 11.47
N GLY A 125 -3.21 -8.16 11.12
CA GLY A 125 -4.43 -7.38 11.15
C GLY A 125 -4.66 -6.48 9.93
N TRP A 126 -4.05 -6.80 8.80
CA TRP A 126 -4.31 -6.17 7.52
C TRP A 126 -5.43 -6.92 6.79
N ARG A 127 -6.61 -6.34 6.72
CA ARG A 127 -7.76 -6.92 6.03
C ARG A 127 -7.70 -6.63 4.53
N TYR A 128 -7.73 -7.68 3.73
CA TYR A 128 -7.85 -7.58 2.27
C TYR A 128 -9.10 -6.81 1.85
N VAL A 129 -8.96 -5.92 0.89
CA VAL A 129 -10.07 -5.16 0.28
C VAL A 129 -10.24 -5.54 -1.18
N ASN A 130 -9.18 -5.37 -1.98
CA ASN A 130 -9.24 -5.59 -3.42
C ASN A 130 -7.86 -5.89 -4.00
N SER A 131 -7.83 -6.70 -5.07
CA SER A 131 -6.65 -6.87 -5.92
C SER A 131 -6.82 -6.04 -7.19
N ASN A 132 -5.90 -5.11 -7.41
CA ASN A 132 -5.86 -4.28 -8.60
C ASN A 132 -4.77 -4.80 -9.52
N ILE A 133 -5.09 -4.96 -10.80
CA ILE A 133 -4.21 -5.56 -11.80
C ILE A 133 -3.65 -4.47 -12.71
N TRP A 134 -2.37 -4.21 -12.61
CA TRP A 134 -1.70 -3.39 -13.61
C TRP A 134 -1.41 -4.22 -14.85
N ASN A 135 -2.14 -3.97 -15.93
CA ASN A 135 -1.96 -4.59 -17.23
C ASN A 135 -1.01 -3.73 -18.09
N LYS A 136 0.23 -4.20 -18.25
CA LYS A 136 1.29 -3.54 -19.02
C LYS A 136 1.11 -3.68 -20.54
N GLY A 137 0.14 -4.49 -20.96
CA GLY A 137 -0.19 -4.75 -22.36
C GLY A 137 0.82 -5.65 -23.09
N LYS A 138 0.44 -6.12 -24.29
CA LYS A 138 1.24 -7.06 -25.12
C LYS A 138 2.62 -6.53 -25.44
N GLY A 139 2.79 -5.23 -25.57
CA GLY A 139 4.07 -4.61 -25.89
C GLY A 139 5.16 -4.80 -24.81
N HIS A 140 4.79 -5.24 -23.61
CA HIS A 140 5.76 -5.55 -22.55
C HIS A 140 6.64 -6.77 -22.88
N ILE A 141 6.12 -7.72 -23.65
CA ILE A 141 6.81 -8.96 -24.03
C ILE A 141 7.14 -9.05 -25.52
N ALA A 142 6.83 -8.02 -26.31
CA ALA A 142 7.01 -8.05 -27.75
C ALA A 142 8.48 -8.34 -28.14
N GLY A 143 8.70 -9.40 -28.91
CA GLY A 143 10.00 -9.82 -29.41
C GLY A 143 10.80 -10.77 -28.52
N ASN A 144 10.39 -11.01 -27.28
CA ASN A 144 11.15 -11.82 -26.31
C ASN A 144 10.55 -13.22 -26.07
N VAL A 145 9.48 -13.59 -26.76
CA VAL A 145 8.78 -14.85 -26.53
C VAL A 145 9.08 -15.86 -27.61
N ASN A 146 9.83 -16.92 -27.26
CA ASN A 146 9.94 -18.10 -28.11
C ASN A 146 8.71 -19.01 -27.89
N THR A 147 7.71 -18.88 -28.75
CA THR A 147 6.42 -19.58 -28.65
C THR A 147 6.54 -21.10 -28.67
N GLN A 148 7.63 -21.66 -29.19
CA GLN A 148 7.85 -23.13 -29.18
C GLN A 148 8.33 -23.65 -27.82
N LYS A 149 8.95 -22.78 -26.98
CA LYS A 149 9.55 -23.17 -25.69
C LYS A 149 8.74 -22.77 -24.47
N ILE A 150 7.80 -21.86 -24.62
CA ILE A 150 6.96 -21.44 -23.47
C ILE A 150 6.06 -22.58 -23.00
N ARG A 151 5.82 -22.62 -21.68
CA ARG A 151 4.96 -23.60 -21.03
C ARG A 151 3.82 -22.95 -20.22
N ARG A 152 3.71 -21.62 -20.32
CA ARG A 152 2.66 -20.80 -19.70
C ARG A 152 2.42 -19.57 -20.55
N PHE A 153 1.28 -18.91 -20.38
CA PHE A 153 1.07 -17.59 -20.99
C PHE A 153 2.10 -16.58 -20.45
N PRO A 154 2.66 -15.72 -21.31
CA PRO A 154 3.55 -14.66 -20.86
C PRO A 154 2.84 -13.72 -19.88
N VAL A 155 3.51 -13.41 -18.77
CA VAL A 155 2.98 -12.50 -17.76
C VAL A 155 3.21 -11.04 -18.20
N VAL A 156 2.13 -10.28 -18.25
CA VAL A 156 2.13 -8.85 -18.61
C VAL A 156 1.48 -8.00 -17.50
N THR A 157 1.30 -8.59 -16.34
CA THR A 157 0.59 -7.99 -15.20
C THR A 157 1.49 -7.89 -13.98
N GLU A 158 1.15 -6.96 -13.10
CA GLU A 158 1.53 -6.94 -11.69
C GLU A 158 0.28 -6.70 -10.86
N VAL A 159 0.30 -7.13 -9.61
CA VAL A 159 -0.78 -6.85 -8.67
C VAL A 159 -0.42 -5.70 -7.74
N CYS A 160 -1.41 -4.86 -7.47
CA CYS A 160 -1.38 -3.85 -6.42
C CYS A 160 -2.56 -4.10 -5.49
N VAL A 161 -2.29 -4.72 -4.37
CA VAL A 161 -3.36 -5.20 -3.48
C VAL A 161 -3.62 -4.18 -2.38
N GLN A 162 -4.89 -3.84 -2.22
CA GLN A 162 -5.35 -2.91 -1.20
C GLN A 162 -5.69 -3.64 0.09
N TYR A 163 -5.12 -3.18 1.18
CA TYR A 163 -5.43 -3.60 2.54
C TYR A 163 -5.79 -2.40 3.41
N VAL A 164 -6.57 -2.65 4.45
CA VAL A 164 -6.92 -1.66 5.47
C VAL A 164 -6.76 -2.25 6.86
N ARG A 165 -6.64 -1.40 7.87
CA ARG A 165 -6.70 -1.85 9.27
C ARG A 165 -8.15 -2.18 9.63
N GLU A 166 -8.36 -3.31 10.26
CA GLU A 166 -9.64 -3.59 10.90
C GLU A 166 -9.63 -3.01 12.31
N VAL A 167 -10.56 -2.09 12.55
CA VAL A 167 -10.67 -1.41 13.82
C VAL A 167 -11.69 -2.10 14.68
N THR A 168 -11.29 -2.42 15.89
CA THR A 168 -12.19 -2.89 16.95
C THR A 168 -12.19 -1.91 18.12
N VAL A 169 -13.34 -1.75 18.75
CA VAL A 169 -13.50 -1.01 19.99
C VAL A 169 -14.05 -1.99 21.03
N ASN A 170 -13.29 -2.24 22.09
CA ASN A 170 -13.65 -3.23 23.10
C ASN A 170 -13.98 -4.59 22.48
N GLU A 171 -13.11 -5.06 21.57
CA GLU A 171 -13.24 -6.33 20.82
C GLU A 171 -14.42 -6.38 19.82
N LEU A 172 -15.19 -5.32 19.69
CA LEU A 172 -16.29 -5.22 18.74
C LEU A 172 -15.85 -4.54 17.44
N THR A 173 -16.36 -5.02 16.31
CA THR A 173 -16.24 -4.28 15.05
C THR A 173 -16.97 -2.93 15.17
N LEU A 174 -16.57 -1.93 14.38
CA LEU A 174 -17.19 -0.59 14.42
C LEU A 174 -18.71 -0.63 14.28
N LYS A 175 -19.24 -1.49 13.42
CA LYS A 175 -20.69 -1.65 13.25
C LYS A 175 -21.36 -2.24 14.47
N ALA A 176 -20.73 -3.20 15.12
CA ALA A 176 -21.25 -3.81 16.34
C ALA A 176 -21.19 -2.83 17.52
N TRP A 177 -20.06 -2.10 17.65
CA TRP A 177 -19.89 -1.06 18.66
C TRP A 177 -20.90 0.09 18.49
N LEU A 178 -21.12 0.58 17.27
CA LEU A 178 -22.08 1.65 16.99
C LEU A 178 -23.50 1.23 17.40
N LEU A 179 -23.90 0.00 17.06
CA LEU A 179 -25.19 -0.55 17.46
C LEU A 179 -25.29 -0.73 18.98
N GLN A 180 -24.22 -1.19 19.62
CA GLN A 180 -24.18 -1.38 21.08
C GLN A 180 -24.33 -0.04 21.80
N GLU A 181 -23.61 1.00 21.39
CA GLU A 181 -23.69 2.32 22.00
C GLU A 181 -25.08 2.93 21.83
N TRP A 182 -25.70 2.77 20.66
CA TRP A 182 -27.10 3.20 20.50
C TRP A 182 -28.06 2.42 21.41
N LYS A 183 -27.93 1.10 21.51
CA LYS A 183 -28.74 0.27 22.43
C LYS A 183 -28.53 0.65 23.89
N ARG A 184 -27.28 0.99 24.26
CA ARG A 184 -26.95 1.44 25.64
C ARG A 184 -27.73 2.70 26.02
N SER A 185 -28.03 3.57 25.07
CA SER A 185 -28.87 4.76 25.30
C SER A 185 -30.34 4.45 25.67
N GLY A 186 -30.78 3.20 25.50
CA GLY A 186 -32.17 2.82 25.70
C GLY A 186 -33.13 3.33 24.61
N LEU A 187 -32.64 4.07 23.62
CA LEU A 187 -33.46 4.63 22.57
C LEU A 187 -33.83 3.57 21.52
N PRO A 188 -35.10 3.52 21.09
CA PRO A 188 -35.49 2.69 19.95
C PRO A 188 -34.73 3.07 18.68
N LEU A 189 -34.41 2.09 17.82
CA LEU A 189 -33.67 2.35 16.56
C LEU A 189 -34.35 3.39 15.65
N ARG A 190 -35.69 3.47 15.65
CA ARG A 190 -36.45 4.48 14.88
C ARG A 190 -36.10 5.93 15.25
N ARG A 191 -35.67 6.16 16.51
CA ARG A 191 -35.25 7.49 16.98
C ARG A 191 -33.97 8.00 16.30
N ALA A 192 -33.20 7.11 15.71
CA ALA A 192 -32.05 7.53 14.89
C ALA A 192 -32.46 8.35 13.67
N ASN A 193 -33.65 8.10 13.11
CA ASN A 193 -34.17 8.96 12.04
C ASN A 193 -34.48 10.37 12.55
N ASP A 194 -35.10 10.48 13.74
CA ASP A 194 -35.38 11.77 14.36
C ASP A 194 -34.06 12.51 14.62
N ALA A 195 -33.07 11.82 15.20
CA ALA A 195 -31.75 12.37 15.44
C ALA A 195 -31.08 12.92 14.16
N CYS A 196 -31.15 12.19 13.07
CA CYS A 196 -30.54 12.57 11.79
C CYS A 196 -31.38 13.54 10.95
N GLY A 197 -32.64 13.80 11.35
CA GLY A 197 -33.57 14.65 10.58
C GLY A 197 -33.95 14.04 9.23
N VAL A 198 -34.08 12.70 9.17
CA VAL A 198 -34.43 11.95 7.96
C VAL A 198 -35.71 11.14 8.16
N VAL A 199 -36.34 10.74 7.05
CA VAL A 199 -37.58 9.98 7.05
C VAL A 199 -37.36 8.52 6.65
N ASP A 200 -38.39 7.71 6.76
CA ASP A 200 -38.43 6.29 6.42
C ASP A 200 -37.41 5.46 7.21
N ALA A 201 -36.64 4.60 6.55
CA ALA A 201 -35.65 3.75 7.18
C ALA A 201 -34.20 4.17 6.86
N ALA A 202 -33.97 5.46 6.60
CA ALA A 202 -32.70 5.95 6.07
C ALA A 202 -31.50 5.68 6.97
N THR A 203 -31.69 5.69 8.33
CA THR A 203 -30.61 5.39 9.29
C THR A 203 -30.42 3.90 9.54
N ARG A 204 -31.33 3.03 9.11
CA ARG A 204 -31.25 1.59 9.35
C ARG A 204 -29.93 0.98 8.92
N LYS A 205 -29.40 1.45 7.78
CA LYS A 205 -28.09 1.05 7.24
C LYS A 205 -26.91 1.32 8.19
N TYR A 206 -27.00 2.28 9.08
CA TYR A 206 -25.92 2.59 10.03
C TYR A 206 -25.81 1.52 11.13
N PHE A 207 -26.89 0.80 11.42
CA PHE A 207 -26.98 -0.22 12.47
C PHE A 207 -27.07 -1.65 11.90
N ASP A 208 -27.04 -1.80 10.58
CA ASP A 208 -26.98 -3.12 9.93
C ASP A 208 -25.69 -3.86 10.34
N GLN A 209 -25.79 -5.16 10.60
CA GLN A 209 -24.64 -5.95 10.98
C GLN A 209 -24.09 -6.81 9.82
N GLY A 210 -24.76 -6.75 8.67
CA GLY A 210 -24.40 -7.47 7.46
C GLY A 210 -23.65 -6.62 6.43
N HIS A 211 -23.87 -6.96 5.18
CA HIS A 211 -23.24 -6.31 4.01
C HIS A 211 -23.88 -4.95 3.65
N LEU A 212 -25.06 -4.65 4.16
CA LEU A 212 -25.73 -3.38 3.96
C LEU A 212 -25.25 -2.28 4.91
N TRP A 213 -24.34 -2.60 5.82
CA TRP A 213 -23.82 -1.61 6.74
C TRP A 213 -23.16 -0.44 6.00
N TYR A 214 -23.60 0.74 6.37
CA TYR A 214 -23.06 1.98 5.85
C TYR A 214 -22.47 2.80 7.00
N PHE A 215 -21.21 3.17 6.85
CA PHE A 215 -20.50 4.00 7.83
C PHE A 215 -21.16 5.39 7.87
N PRO A 216 -21.70 5.84 9.01
CA PRO A 216 -22.34 7.14 9.13
C PRO A 216 -21.41 8.28 8.68
N PRO A 217 -21.87 9.19 7.79
CA PRO A 217 -21.14 10.43 7.53
C PRO A 217 -20.88 11.20 8.83
N THR A 218 -19.84 12.00 8.88
CA THR A 218 -19.40 12.81 10.02
C THR A 218 -20.57 13.52 10.69
N GLU A 219 -21.34 14.29 9.91
CA GLU A 219 -22.48 15.03 10.41
C GLU A 219 -23.59 14.13 10.99
N MET A 220 -23.88 13.00 10.35
CA MET A 220 -24.89 12.06 10.84
C MET A 220 -24.45 11.38 12.12
N PHE A 221 -23.16 11.05 12.24
CA PHE A 221 -22.61 10.51 13.48
C PHE A 221 -22.73 11.51 14.63
N GLU A 222 -22.33 12.76 14.42
CA GLU A 222 -22.48 13.83 15.43
C GLU A 222 -23.92 14.01 15.90
N ARG A 223 -24.87 13.98 14.98
CA ARG A 223 -26.31 14.05 15.30
C ARG A 223 -26.76 12.85 16.16
N LEU A 224 -26.30 11.64 15.83
CA LEU A 224 -26.58 10.44 16.64
C LEU A 224 -26.01 10.56 18.05
N VAL A 225 -24.76 11.02 18.17
CA VAL A 225 -24.06 11.23 19.45
C VAL A 225 -24.81 12.26 20.31
N ASN A 226 -25.10 13.42 19.75
CA ASN A 226 -25.79 14.49 20.47
C ASN A 226 -27.17 14.04 20.96
N TYR A 227 -27.95 13.41 20.08
CA TYR A 227 -29.28 12.92 20.41
C TYR A 227 -29.25 11.84 21.51
N ALA A 228 -28.31 10.90 21.43
CA ALA A 228 -28.17 9.86 22.44
C ALA A 228 -27.77 10.43 23.81
N ASN A 229 -26.92 11.45 23.86
CA ASN A 229 -26.51 12.08 25.10
C ASN A 229 -27.61 13.00 25.71
N GLU A 230 -28.46 13.58 24.85
CA GLU A 230 -29.56 14.46 25.28
C GLU A 230 -30.79 13.67 25.75
N TYR A 231 -31.20 12.65 25.01
CA TYR A 231 -32.47 11.92 25.23
C TYR A 231 -32.30 10.48 25.71
N GLY A 232 -31.08 9.97 25.80
CA GLY A 232 -30.80 8.63 26.28
C GLY A 232 -30.92 8.51 27.80
N SER A 233 -30.99 7.28 28.28
CA SER A 233 -31.02 6.99 29.72
C SER A 233 -29.72 7.44 30.40
N PRO A 234 -29.76 8.18 31.52
CA PRO A 234 -28.54 8.60 32.22
C PRO A 234 -27.71 7.40 32.67
N GLN A 235 -26.46 7.28 32.20
CA GLN A 235 -25.62 6.12 32.55
C GLN A 235 -24.20 6.48 33.01
N GLY A 236 -23.97 7.69 33.49
CA GLY A 236 -22.69 8.11 34.06
C GLY A 236 -21.51 8.22 33.07
N LYS A 237 -21.61 7.63 31.86
CA LYS A 237 -20.63 7.74 30.79
C LYS A 237 -21.28 8.31 29.54
N PRO A 238 -20.62 9.23 28.82
CA PRO A 238 -21.10 9.70 27.53
C PRO A 238 -21.32 8.55 26.55
N TYR A 239 -22.32 8.67 25.69
CA TYR A 239 -22.53 7.71 24.61
C TYR A 239 -21.50 7.93 23.51
N PHE A 240 -21.14 6.85 22.80
CA PHE A 240 -20.13 6.85 21.74
C PHE A 240 -18.76 7.37 22.19
N SER A 241 -18.34 6.95 23.39
CA SER A 241 -17.06 7.28 23.99
C SER A 241 -16.11 6.09 23.93
N LEU A 242 -14.85 6.32 23.59
CA LEU A 242 -13.79 5.31 23.62
C LEU A 242 -13.15 5.18 25.00
N ASP A 243 -12.99 6.31 25.70
CA ASP A 243 -12.30 6.42 26.99
C ASP A 243 -13.26 6.52 28.19
N GLY A 244 -14.56 6.66 27.93
CA GLY A 244 -15.58 6.85 28.94
C GLY A 244 -15.71 8.27 29.49
N ASN A 245 -14.88 9.22 29.01
CA ASN A 245 -14.86 10.59 29.50
C ASN A 245 -15.58 11.57 28.57
N GLN A 246 -15.38 11.40 27.25
CA GLN A 246 -16.01 12.23 26.24
C GLN A 246 -16.47 11.39 25.03
N SER A 247 -17.53 11.86 24.38
CA SER A 247 -18.00 11.28 23.14
C SER A 247 -17.01 11.57 22.01
N LEU A 248 -16.90 10.66 21.05
CA LEU A 248 -16.17 10.92 19.82
C LEU A 248 -16.78 12.09 19.06
N THR A 249 -15.94 12.96 18.56
CA THR A 249 -16.32 13.97 17.55
C THR A 249 -16.54 13.31 16.19
N GLY A 250 -17.24 13.98 15.30
CA GLY A 250 -17.38 13.52 13.92
C GLY A 250 -16.05 13.41 13.18
N GLN A 251 -15.09 14.29 13.49
CA GLN A 251 -13.75 14.21 12.91
C GLN A 251 -12.98 12.97 13.38
N GLU A 252 -13.01 12.65 14.67
CA GLU A 252 -12.41 11.43 15.20
C GLU A 252 -13.10 10.19 14.62
N TRP A 253 -14.43 10.19 14.52
CA TRP A 253 -15.19 9.14 13.87
C TRP A 253 -14.73 8.93 12.41
N SER A 254 -14.56 10.00 11.65
CA SER A 254 -14.12 9.91 10.25
C SER A 254 -12.76 9.22 10.09
N LYS A 255 -11.90 9.29 11.11
CA LYS A 255 -10.58 8.64 11.15
C LYS A 255 -10.63 7.17 11.61
N MET A 256 -11.80 6.67 12.03
CA MET A 256 -11.97 5.27 12.47
C MET A 256 -12.01 4.27 11.30
N ARG A 257 -11.86 4.71 10.07
CA ARG A 257 -11.69 3.86 8.89
C ARG A 257 -10.82 4.52 7.84
N SER A 258 -10.27 3.69 6.95
CA SER A 258 -9.54 4.16 5.76
C SER A 258 -10.44 4.94 4.81
N LYS A 259 -9.86 5.94 4.16
CA LYS A 259 -10.49 6.70 3.07
C LYS A 259 -10.34 5.92 1.78
N PHE A 260 -11.36 5.98 0.93
CA PHE A 260 -11.26 5.50 -0.44
C PHE A 260 -12.18 6.30 -1.37
N ARG A 261 -11.59 6.88 -2.40
CA ARG A 261 -12.30 7.59 -3.47
C ARG A 261 -11.93 6.93 -4.80
N CYS A 262 -12.90 6.31 -5.44
CA CYS A 262 -12.71 5.77 -6.77
C CYS A 262 -12.95 6.90 -7.81
N PRO A 263 -11.95 7.27 -8.62
CA PRO A 263 -12.19 8.18 -9.73
C PRO A 263 -13.20 7.58 -10.72
N HIS A 264 -14.03 8.43 -11.29
CA HIS A 264 -15.05 7.97 -12.26
C HIS A 264 -14.40 7.26 -13.44
N GLY A 265 -14.94 6.10 -13.81
CA GLY A 265 -14.47 5.30 -14.94
C GLY A 265 -13.29 4.37 -14.62
N PHE A 266 -12.74 4.39 -13.41
CA PHE A 266 -11.69 3.46 -12.99
C PHE A 266 -12.29 2.16 -12.46
N THR A 267 -11.60 1.06 -12.75
CA THR A 267 -11.88 -0.29 -12.24
C THR A 267 -10.60 -0.85 -11.61
N ASN A 268 -10.66 -2.08 -11.13
CA ASN A 268 -9.47 -2.77 -10.61
C ASN A 268 -8.54 -3.34 -11.70
N VAL A 269 -8.75 -3.01 -12.97
CA VAL A 269 -7.82 -3.35 -14.06
C VAL A 269 -7.32 -2.05 -14.68
N TRP A 270 -6.01 -1.80 -14.50
CA TRP A 270 -5.36 -0.59 -14.96
C TRP A 270 -4.60 -0.85 -16.25
N ALA A 271 -5.17 -0.46 -17.38
CA ALA A 271 -4.56 -0.58 -18.70
C ALA A 271 -3.56 0.56 -18.92
N ARG A 272 -2.34 0.40 -18.40
CA ARG A 272 -1.25 1.37 -18.51
C ARG A 272 0.02 0.66 -18.99
N PRO A 273 0.56 0.99 -20.17
CA PRO A 273 1.82 0.42 -20.63
C PRO A 273 2.96 0.64 -19.64
N ALA A 274 3.90 -0.30 -19.59
CA ALA A 274 5.14 -0.10 -18.85
C ALA A 274 5.89 1.13 -19.37
N LEU A 275 6.62 1.81 -18.48
CA LEU A 275 7.39 3.01 -18.84
C LEU A 275 8.37 2.74 -19.98
N ARG A 276 8.46 3.66 -20.93
CA ARG A 276 9.34 3.57 -22.11
C ARG A 276 10.03 4.91 -22.39
N GLY A 277 11.14 4.84 -23.07
CA GLY A 277 11.82 6.02 -23.60
C GLY A 277 12.14 7.06 -22.52
N ASN A 278 11.58 8.26 -22.67
CA ASN A 278 11.82 9.40 -21.78
C ASN A 278 11.00 9.39 -20.48
N GLU A 279 10.04 8.49 -20.33
CA GLU A 279 9.34 8.30 -19.07
C GLU A 279 10.21 7.64 -17.99
N ARG A 280 11.29 6.97 -18.41
CA ARG A 280 12.24 6.31 -17.50
C ARG A 280 13.36 7.26 -17.12
N VAL A 281 13.74 7.22 -15.85
CA VAL A 281 15.01 7.81 -15.41
C VAL A 281 16.16 7.03 -16.05
N LYS A 282 17.10 7.76 -16.62
CA LYS A 282 18.25 7.21 -17.35
C LYS A 282 19.54 7.57 -16.65
N THR A 283 20.51 6.68 -16.76
CA THR A 283 21.89 6.98 -16.38
C THR A 283 22.49 8.03 -17.32
N ILE A 284 23.64 8.58 -16.97
CA ILE A 284 24.43 9.49 -17.83
C ILE A 284 24.72 8.83 -19.20
N SER A 285 24.84 7.50 -19.24
CA SER A 285 25.04 6.75 -20.52
C SER A 285 23.75 6.51 -21.31
N GLY A 286 22.61 7.05 -20.88
CA GLY A 286 21.31 6.93 -21.56
C GLY A 286 20.57 5.60 -21.35
N LYS A 287 21.09 4.69 -20.51
CA LYS A 287 20.43 3.43 -20.18
C LYS A 287 19.35 3.67 -19.09
N ALA A 288 18.24 2.91 -19.15
CA ALA A 288 17.27 2.92 -18.07
C ALA A 288 17.94 2.46 -16.77
N LEU A 289 17.80 3.28 -15.71
CA LEU A 289 18.44 3.02 -14.43
C LEU A 289 17.72 1.89 -13.68
N HIS A 290 16.42 2.04 -13.46
CA HIS A 290 15.59 1.09 -12.72
C HIS A 290 14.56 0.44 -13.65
N LEU A 291 14.65 -0.89 -13.84
CA LEU A 291 13.79 -1.60 -14.79
C LEU A 291 12.33 -1.68 -14.31
N ASN A 292 12.11 -1.68 -13.00
CA ASN A 292 10.80 -1.80 -12.38
C ASN A 292 10.24 -0.46 -11.87
N GLN A 293 10.79 0.69 -12.36
CA GLN A 293 10.25 2.01 -12.00
C GLN A 293 8.74 2.06 -12.25
N LYS A 294 7.97 2.43 -11.22
CA LYS A 294 6.51 2.54 -11.32
C LYS A 294 6.10 3.84 -12.04
N PRO A 295 5.04 3.77 -12.85
CA PRO A 295 4.45 4.96 -13.49
C PRO A 295 3.94 5.95 -12.45
N LEU A 296 4.28 7.23 -12.62
CA LEU A 296 3.88 8.29 -11.70
C LEU A 296 2.35 8.48 -11.65
N ASP A 297 1.68 8.30 -12.78
CA ASP A 297 0.21 8.36 -12.88
C ASP A 297 -0.48 7.28 -12.04
N LEU A 298 0.05 6.04 -12.00
CA LEU A 298 -0.49 5.00 -11.12
C LEU A 298 -0.20 5.29 -9.64
N MET A 299 0.97 5.86 -9.31
CA MET A 299 1.26 6.28 -7.94
C MET A 299 0.33 7.42 -7.50
N LYS A 300 0.09 8.42 -8.36
CA LYS A 300 -0.91 9.46 -8.09
C LYS A 300 -2.29 8.88 -7.84
N LEU A 301 -2.73 7.92 -8.67
CA LEU A 301 -4.03 7.26 -8.53
C LEU A 301 -4.22 6.66 -7.13
N VAL A 302 -3.25 5.88 -6.64
CA VAL A 302 -3.38 5.20 -5.32
C VAL A 302 -3.24 6.18 -4.16
N VAL A 303 -2.38 7.21 -4.28
CA VAL A 303 -2.24 8.27 -3.28
C VAL A 303 -3.55 9.06 -3.18
N GLU A 304 -4.09 9.53 -4.30
CA GLU A 304 -5.31 10.34 -4.34
C GLU A 304 -6.54 9.57 -3.86
N ALA A 305 -6.61 8.26 -4.21
CA ALA A 305 -7.71 7.41 -3.77
C ALA A 305 -7.78 7.25 -2.25
N SER A 306 -6.65 7.35 -1.53
CA SER A 306 -6.53 6.97 -0.12
C SER A 306 -6.21 8.13 0.83
N THR A 307 -5.93 9.34 0.32
CA THR A 307 -5.45 10.46 1.13
C THR A 307 -6.12 11.79 0.78
N ASP A 308 -6.08 12.72 1.74
CA ASP A 308 -6.34 14.15 1.57
C ASP A 308 -5.03 14.95 1.58
N GLU A 309 -5.09 16.26 1.28
CA GLU A 309 -3.94 17.17 1.44
C GLU A 309 -3.42 17.12 2.89
N ASN A 310 -2.09 17.16 3.04
CA ASN A 310 -1.36 17.04 4.30
C ASN A 310 -1.41 15.66 4.99
N ASP A 311 -2.11 14.68 4.44
CA ASP A 311 -2.01 13.29 4.90
C ASP A 311 -0.61 12.73 4.64
N VAL A 312 -0.21 11.70 5.42
CA VAL A 312 1.13 11.12 5.42
C VAL A 312 1.19 9.86 4.56
N VAL A 313 2.13 9.83 3.63
CA VAL A 313 2.45 8.71 2.74
C VAL A 313 3.78 8.10 3.15
N TRP A 314 3.82 6.80 3.35
CA TRP A 314 5.06 6.05 3.47
C TRP A 314 5.36 5.30 2.16
N GLU A 315 6.59 5.41 1.69
CA GLU A 315 7.17 4.63 0.59
C GLU A 315 8.45 3.94 1.09
N PRO A 316 8.34 2.79 1.78
CA PRO A 316 9.48 2.14 2.44
C PRO A 316 10.59 1.70 1.50
N PHE A 317 10.26 1.44 0.24
CA PHE A 317 11.18 0.94 -0.78
C PHE A 317 11.12 1.89 -1.97
N GLY A 318 11.89 2.98 -1.87
CA GLY A 318 11.71 4.16 -2.70
C GLY A 318 12.07 3.95 -4.18
N GLY A 319 13.12 3.17 -4.46
CA GLY A 319 13.66 3.06 -5.81
C GLY A 319 14.01 4.44 -6.36
N LEU A 320 13.18 4.94 -7.28
CA LEU A 320 13.29 6.29 -7.82
C LEU A 320 12.21 7.23 -7.26
N PHE A 321 11.66 6.91 -6.10
CA PHE A 321 10.72 7.71 -5.30
C PHE A 321 9.45 8.12 -6.05
N SER A 322 8.83 7.19 -6.77
CA SER A 322 7.65 7.52 -7.58
C SER A 322 6.42 7.84 -6.74
N ALA A 323 6.23 7.17 -5.59
CA ALA A 323 5.09 7.45 -4.71
C ALA A 323 5.32 8.72 -3.89
N ALA A 324 6.53 8.96 -3.39
CA ALA A 324 6.87 10.21 -2.71
C ALA A 324 6.70 11.43 -3.64
N LEU A 325 7.12 11.31 -4.90
CA LEU A 325 6.91 12.37 -5.89
C LEU A 325 5.42 12.59 -6.18
N ALA A 326 4.63 11.52 -6.27
CA ALA A 326 3.18 11.63 -6.42
C ALA A 326 2.55 12.36 -5.21
N ALA A 327 2.95 11.98 -4.00
CA ALA A 327 2.51 12.60 -2.76
C ALA A 327 2.81 14.11 -2.75
N ARG A 328 4.04 14.51 -3.06
CA ARG A 328 4.44 15.91 -3.14
C ARG A 328 3.58 16.71 -4.12
N LYS A 329 3.43 16.18 -5.36
CA LYS A 329 2.62 16.86 -6.40
C LYS A 329 1.12 17.01 -6.00
N LEU A 330 0.67 16.21 -5.08
CA LEU A 330 -0.69 16.24 -4.53
C LEU A 330 -0.76 16.96 -3.16
N LYS A 331 0.33 17.60 -2.70
CA LYS A 331 0.44 18.29 -1.41
C LYS A 331 0.20 17.35 -0.22
N ARG A 332 0.73 16.14 -0.28
CA ARG A 332 0.79 15.20 0.84
C ARG A 332 2.21 15.18 1.39
N LYS A 333 2.34 14.90 2.69
CA LYS A 333 3.64 14.60 3.28
C LYS A 333 4.08 13.21 2.83
N ALA A 334 5.38 13.00 2.62
CA ALA A 334 5.90 11.68 2.32
C ALA A 334 7.22 11.39 3.05
N PHE A 335 7.35 10.16 3.52
CA PHE A 335 8.58 9.61 4.05
C PHE A 335 8.95 8.40 3.19
N SER A 336 10.15 8.42 2.63
CA SER A 336 10.62 7.36 1.75
C SER A 336 12.07 7.00 2.05
N CYS A 337 12.43 5.75 1.78
CA CYS A 337 13.77 5.23 2.00
C CYS A 337 14.21 4.38 0.82
N GLU A 338 15.48 4.47 0.45
CA GLU A 338 16.11 3.65 -0.59
C GLU A 338 17.46 3.13 -0.10
N ILE A 339 17.69 1.83 -0.24
CA ILE A 339 18.91 1.18 0.24
C ILE A 339 20.08 1.29 -0.75
N ASP A 340 19.76 1.35 -2.07
CA ASP A 340 20.77 1.48 -3.12
C ASP A 340 21.18 2.95 -3.28
N PRO A 341 22.47 3.29 -3.07
CA PRO A 341 22.95 4.67 -3.17
C PRO A 341 22.78 5.30 -4.56
N ASP A 342 22.89 4.51 -5.61
CA ASP A 342 22.73 5.00 -6.98
C ASP A 342 21.26 5.35 -7.25
N TYR A 343 20.33 4.48 -6.84
CA TYR A 343 18.89 4.77 -6.96
C TYR A 343 18.49 5.97 -6.11
N PHE A 344 18.99 6.06 -4.89
CA PHE A 344 18.78 7.22 -4.04
C PHE A 344 19.24 8.51 -4.70
N TYR A 345 20.47 8.54 -5.21
CA TYR A 345 21.05 9.71 -5.87
C TYR A 345 20.22 10.18 -7.06
N TYR A 346 19.93 9.28 -7.99
CA TYR A 346 19.15 9.61 -9.19
C TYR A 346 17.69 9.97 -8.84
N GLY A 347 17.15 9.38 -7.81
CA GLY A 347 15.85 9.72 -7.27
C GLY A 347 15.81 11.15 -6.75
N VAL A 348 16.81 11.58 -5.96
CA VAL A 348 16.94 12.96 -5.50
C VAL A 348 17.14 13.92 -6.66
N GLN A 349 17.95 13.58 -7.68
CA GLN A 349 18.08 14.39 -8.88
C GLN A 349 16.74 14.60 -9.59
N ARG A 350 15.93 13.55 -9.69
CA ARG A 350 14.57 13.62 -10.25
C ARG A 350 13.71 14.60 -9.44
N PHE A 351 13.74 14.54 -8.11
CA PHE A 351 13.02 15.48 -7.26
C PHE A 351 13.45 16.92 -7.49
N ASN A 352 14.74 17.20 -7.53
CA ASN A 352 15.25 18.54 -7.77
C ASN A 352 14.81 19.10 -9.13
N GLN A 353 14.76 18.28 -10.17
CA GLN A 353 14.29 18.70 -11.49
C GLN A 353 12.79 19.04 -11.48
N GLU A 354 11.97 18.22 -10.81
CA GLU A 354 10.51 18.43 -10.71
C GLU A 354 10.19 19.65 -9.84
N VAL A 355 10.91 19.88 -8.73
CA VAL A 355 10.78 21.07 -7.88
C VAL A 355 11.09 22.34 -8.67
N HIS A 356 12.12 22.31 -9.50
CA HIS A 356 12.47 23.45 -10.35
C HIS A 356 11.38 23.76 -11.40
N GLN A 357 10.76 22.74 -11.98
CA GLN A 357 9.67 22.93 -12.93
C GLN A 357 8.43 23.53 -12.28
N ASP A 358 8.06 23.05 -11.08
CA ASP A 358 6.91 23.56 -10.33
C ASP A 358 7.10 25.04 -9.89
N SER A 359 8.34 25.52 -9.72
CA SER A 359 8.66 26.90 -9.35
C SER A 359 8.63 27.90 -10.52
N LEU A 360 8.54 27.40 -11.76
CA LEU A 360 8.47 28.21 -12.96
C LEU A 360 7.05 28.39 -13.51
N LEU A 361 6.07 27.72 -12.91
CA LEU A 361 4.63 27.80 -13.21
C LEU A 361 3.89 28.62 -12.15
#